data_b99e35d9027258d32ad9c59408e688ec
#
_entry.id   b99e35d9027258d32ad9c59408e688ec
#
_cell.length_a   1.000
_cell.length_b   1.000
_cell.length_c   1.000
_cell.angle_alpha   90.00
_cell.angle_beta   90.00
_cell.angle_gamma   90.00
#
_symmetry.space_group_name_H-M   'P 1'
#
loop_
_entity.id
_entity.type
_entity.pdbx_description
1 polymer ?
#
loop_
_entity_poly.entity_id
_entity_poly.type
_entity_poly.pdbx_seq_one_letter_code
_entity_poly.pdbx_strand_id
1 'polypeptide(L)'
;MYPAGNLFIPVEHGRLEAILKGPRELPARGVALVLHPHPLGGGTMHNKVVFRAAAALNDAGLIALRINFRGVGQSTGEHDEGRGERDDVRAGLDYLAANYPGQEITLAGFSFGSRVGLEVGMGDERVRRMIAIGAPVNKYDFSFFEHCRKPMLFVHGEHDEYGNVDRVRELVARIGTHGDAQLRVVPNAGHFFDDGLDELKSAITEWMVSQTASA
;
A
#
# COMPACT_ATOMS: atom_id res chain seq x y z
N MET A 1 -7.04 -21.13 -10.04
CA MET A 1 -5.59 -21.00 -10.31
C MET A 1 -5.35 -19.52 -10.55
N TYR A 2 -4.55 -18.87 -9.71
CA TYR A 2 -4.25 -17.43 -9.89
C TYR A 2 -3.26 -17.29 -11.04
N PRO A 3 -3.47 -16.34 -11.98
CA PRO A 3 -2.48 -16.08 -13.01
C PRO A 3 -1.22 -15.54 -12.31
N ALA A 4 -0.16 -16.34 -12.29
CA ALA A 4 1.14 -15.89 -11.83
C ALA A 4 1.85 -15.20 -13.00
N GLY A 5 2.28 -13.95 -12.80
CA GLY A 5 3.06 -13.24 -13.81
C GLY A 5 2.58 -11.82 -14.07
N ASN A 6 3.16 -11.21 -15.09
CA ASN A 6 2.80 -9.87 -15.54
C ASN A 6 1.44 -9.90 -16.24
N LEU A 7 0.59 -8.95 -15.84
CA LEU A 7 -0.69 -8.70 -16.48
C LEU A 7 -0.83 -7.23 -16.81
N PHE A 8 -1.79 -6.87 -17.63
CA PHE A 8 -2.11 -5.50 -17.97
C PHE A 8 -3.55 -5.17 -17.60
N ILE A 9 -3.73 -4.06 -16.90
CA ILE A 9 -5.05 -3.52 -16.55
C ILE A 9 -5.36 -2.42 -17.56
N PRO A 10 -6.45 -2.55 -18.36
CA PRO A 10 -6.88 -1.50 -19.27
C PRO A 10 -7.30 -0.23 -18.50
N VAL A 11 -6.87 0.92 -18.97
CA VAL A 11 -7.22 2.25 -18.43
C VAL A 11 -7.44 3.23 -19.59
N GLU A 12 -8.01 4.41 -19.32
CA GLU A 12 -8.31 5.40 -20.36
C GLU A 12 -7.07 5.80 -21.18
N HIS A 13 -5.93 5.97 -20.54
CA HIS A 13 -4.64 6.30 -21.19
C HIS A 13 -3.90 5.09 -21.77
N GLY A 14 -4.54 3.91 -21.84
CA GLY A 14 -4.03 2.68 -22.43
C GLY A 14 -4.01 1.51 -21.46
N ARG A 15 -2.91 1.31 -20.70
CA ARG A 15 -2.76 0.17 -19.78
C ARG A 15 -1.86 0.45 -18.59
N LEU A 16 -2.07 -0.26 -17.48
CA LEU A 16 -1.13 -0.36 -16.37
C LEU A 16 -0.50 -1.76 -16.36
N GLU A 17 0.80 -1.81 -16.21
CA GLU A 17 1.53 -3.05 -15.96
C GLU A 17 1.35 -3.46 -14.49
N ALA A 18 1.07 -4.74 -14.25
CA ALA A 18 0.83 -5.25 -12.92
C ALA A 18 1.35 -6.68 -12.73
N ILE A 19 1.57 -7.06 -11.48
CA ILE A 19 1.88 -8.42 -11.07
C ILE A 19 0.89 -8.85 -9.99
N LEU A 20 0.24 -9.99 -10.23
CA LEU A 20 -0.65 -10.62 -9.28
C LEU A 20 0.01 -11.88 -8.72
N LYS A 21 0.03 -12.00 -7.38
CA LYS A 21 0.55 -13.19 -6.72
C LYS A 21 -0.39 -13.60 -5.58
N GLY A 22 -0.73 -14.89 -5.54
CA GLY A 22 -1.55 -15.46 -4.47
C GLY A 22 -0.73 -15.94 -3.27
N PRO A 23 -1.41 -16.24 -2.16
CA PRO A 23 -0.81 -16.88 -1.00
C PRO A 23 -0.42 -18.33 -1.32
N ARG A 24 0.41 -18.92 -0.42
CA ARG A 24 0.79 -20.33 -0.55
C ARG A 24 -0.37 -21.27 -0.26
N GLU A 25 -1.20 -20.89 0.70
CA GLU A 25 -2.36 -21.67 1.14
C GLU A 25 -3.66 -21.09 0.61
N LEU A 26 -4.60 -21.95 0.25
CA LEU A 26 -5.93 -21.61 -0.27
C LEU A 26 -7.02 -22.14 0.67
N PRO A 27 -8.21 -21.52 0.69
CA PRO A 27 -8.61 -20.34 -0.08
C PRO A 27 -7.98 -19.04 0.43
N ALA A 28 -7.84 -18.04 -0.44
CA ALA A 28 -7.40 -16.71 -0.04
C ALA A 28 -8.42 -16.06 0.90
N ARG A 29 -7.92 -15.28 1.87
CA ARG A 29 -8.72 -14.59 2.90
C ARG A 29 -9.13 -13.17 2.52
N GLY A 30 -8.67 -12.70 1.36
CA GLY A 30 -8.90 -11.35 0.87
C GLY A 30 -7.93 -11.00 -0.24
N VAL A 31 -7.98 -9.76 -0.69
CA VAL A 31 -7.09 -9.23 -1.74
C VAL A 31 -6.39 -7.96 -1.28
N ALA A 32 -5.26 -7.64 -1.89
CA ALA A 32 -4.51 -6.43 -1.58
C ALA A 32 -4.00 -5.74 -2.83
N LEU A 33 -4.03 -4.40 -2.85
CA LEU A 33 -3.34 -3.56 -3.81
C LEU A 33 -2.11 -2.93 -3.13
N VAL A 34 -0.93 -3.04 -3.77
CA VAL A 34 0.33 -2.53 -3.23
C VAL A 34 0.95 -1.54 -4.22
N LEU A 35 1.21 -0.34 -3.75
CA LEU A 35 1.62 0.81 -4.55
C LEU A 35 3.08 1.20 -4.30
N HIS A 36 3.79 1.54 -5.37
CA HIS A 36 5.22 1.85 -5.33
C HIS A 36 5.52 3.32 -4.99
N PRO A 37 6.80 3.65 -4.65
CA PRO A 37 7.21 5.02 -4.36
C PRO A 37 7.26 5.88 -5.61
N HIS A 38 7.77 7.11 -5.49
CA HIS A 38 7.71 8.16 -6.51
C HIS A 38 8.22 7.70 -7.87
N PRO A 39 7.42 7.79 -8.95
CA PRO A 39 7.79 7.38 -10.30
C PRO A 39 9.11 8.00 -10.78
N LEU A 40 9.24 9.32 -10.68
CA LEU A 40 10.45 10.04 -11.13
C LEU A 40 11.67 9.82 -10.21
N GLY A 41 11.50 9.20 -9.06
CA GLY A 41 12.58 8.74 -8.18
C GLY A 41 13.02 7.30 -8.43
N GLY A 42 12.65 6.71 -9.56
CA GLY A 42 12.96 5.32 -9.89
C GLY A 42 12.03 4.31 -9.21
N GLY A 43 10.88 4.76 -8.70
CA GLY A 43 9.86 3.90 -8.10
C GLY A 43 9.23 2.96 -9.13
N THR A 44 9.14 1.68 -8.78
CA THR A 44 8.47 0.64 -9.58
C THR A 44 7.82 -0.40 -8.68
N MET A 45 6.92 -1.21 -9.20
CA MET A 45 6.32 -2.35 -8.50
C MET A 45 7.34 -3.42 -8.08
N HIS A 46 8.59 -3.34 -8.58
CA HIS A 46 9.71 -4.21 -8.23
C HIS A 46 10.54 -3.69 -7.05
N ASN A 47 10.27 -2.47 -6.56
CA ASN A 47 10.97 -1.91 -5.40
C ASN A 47 10.97 -2.92 -4.23
N LYS A 48 12.10 -3.04 -3.53
CA LYS A 48 12.28 -4.05 -2.46
C LYS A 48 11.26 -3.93 -1.33
N VAL A 49 10.87 -2.71 -0.95
CA VAL A 49 9.84 -2.46 0.09
C VAL A 49 8.48 -2.92 -0.40
N VAL A 50 8.11 -2.58 -1.63
CA VAL A 50 6.85 -3.00 -2.29
C VAL A 50 6.78 -4.54 -2.40
N PHE A 51 7.89 -5.16 -2.78
CA PHE A 51 8.00 -6.62 -2.85
C PHE A 51 7.81 -7.27 -1.47
N ARG A 52 8.47 -6.73 -0.43
CA ARG A 52 8.35 -7.25 0.95
C ARG A 52 6.95 -7.06 1.52
N ALA A 53 6.33 -5.90 1.28
CA ALA A 53 4.95 -5.66 1.68
C ALA A 53 3.97 -6.65 1.02
N ALA A 54 4.09 -6.86 -0.29
CA ALA A 54 3.28 -7.85 -1.00
C ALA A 54 3.52 -9.29 -0.48
N ALA A 55 4.77 -9.64 -0.17
CA ALA A 55 5.09 -10.94 0.42
C ALA A 55 4.48 -11.12 1.81
N ALA A 56 4.48 -10.08 2.65
CA ALA A 56 3.82 -10.09 3.95
C ALA A 56 2.31 -10.34 3.84
N LEU A 57 1.66 -9.65 2.89
CA LEU A 57 0.24 -9.82 2.60
C LEU A 57 -0.08 -11.23 2.06
N ASN A 58 0.80 -11.79 1.21
CA ASN A 58 0.65 -13.20 0.77
C ASN A 58 0.80 -14.17 1.96
N ASP A 59 1.77 -13.95 2.85
CA ASP A 59 1.95 -14.79 4.05
C ASP A 59 0.77 -14.66 5.02
N ALA A 60 0.09 -13.51 5.05
CA ALA A 60 -1.18 -13.32 5.78
C ALA A 60 -2.41 -13.91 5.07
N GLY A 61 -2.24 -14.55 3.91
CA GLY A 61 -3.29 -15.24 3.18
C GLY A 61 -4.00 -14.42 2.10
N LEU A 62 -3.50 -13.24 1.73
CA LEU A 62 -4.14 -12.40 0.72
C LEU A 62 -3.53 -12.62 -0.68
N ILE A 63 -4.33 -12.39 -1.71
CA ILE A 63 -3.83 -12.21 -3.08
C ILE A 63 -3.33 -10.78 -3.19
N ALA A 64 -2.07 -10.57 -3.55
CA ALA A 64 -1.46 -9.25 -3.69
C ALA A 64 -1.28 -8.86 -5.15
N LEU A 65 -1.87 -7.73 -5.54
CA LEU A 65 -1.69 -7.04 -6.81
C LEU A 65 -0.70 -5.88 -6.59
N ARG A 66 0.37 -5.85 -7.36
CA ARG A 66 1.29 -4.70 -7.46
C ARG A 66 1.13 -4.09 -8.84
N ILE A 67 0.99 -2.78 -8.93
CA ILE A 67 0.89 -2.06 -10.21
C ILE A 67 2.09 -1.14 -10.39
N ASN A 68 2.47 -0.89 -11.64
CA ASN A 68 3.25 0.28 -12.02
C ASN A 68 2.31 1.43 -12.33
N PHE A 69 2.52 2.58 -11.70
CA PHE A 69 1.81 3.81 -12.05
C PHE A 69 2.06 4.21 -13.51
N ARG A 70 1.23 5.08 -14.04
CA ARG A 70 1.40 5.67 -15.39
C ARG A 70 2.82 6.16 -15.64
N GLY A 71 3.33 5.92 -16.84
CA GLY A 71 4.69 6.29 -17.25
C GLY A 71 5.82 5.44 -16.65
N VAL A 72 5.49 4.38 -15.88
CA VAL A 72 6.49 3.49 -15.26
C VAL A 72 6.46 2.10 -15.91
N GLY A 73 7.63 1.56 -16.24
CA GLY A 73 7.77 0.24 -16.86
C GLY A 73 7.02 0.14 -18.18
N GLN A 74 6.08 -0.78 -18.30
CA GLN A 74 5.22 -0.95 -19.46
C GLN A 74 3.83 -0.28 -19.31
N SER A 75 3.60 0.46 -18.23
CA SER A 75 2.42 1.31 -18.08
C SER A 75 2.49 2.49 -19.02
N THR A 76 1.39 2.77 -19.70
CA THR A 76 1.25 3.94 -20.59
C THR A 76 0.99 5.23 -19.82
N GLY A 77 0.93 6.36 -20.53
CA GLY A 77 0.71 7.67 -19.92
C GLY A 77 1.99 8.30 -19.38
N GLU A 78 1.83 9.38 -18.64
CA GLU A 78 2.93 10.15 -18.04
C GLU A 78 2.60 10.47 -16.56
N HIS A 79 3.64 10.66 -15.75
CA HIS A 79 3.49 11.09 -14.35
C HIS A 79 2.71 12.41 -14.26
N ASP A 80 1.70 12.46 -13.38
CA ASP A 80 0.80 13.62 -13.22
C ASP A 80 0.70 14.09 -11.75
N GLU A 81 1.84 14.13 -11.06
CA GLU A 81 2.00 14.70 -9.71
C GLU A 81 0.98 14.17 -8.67
N GLY A 82 0.52 12.94 -8.84
CA GLY A 82 -0.44 12.27 -7.98
C GLY A 82 -1.90 12.47 -8.38
N ARG A 83 -2.22 13.34 -9.34
CA ARG A 83 -3.61 13.51 -9.82
C ARG A 83 -4.06 12.30 -10.62
N GLY A 84 -3.37 12.04 -11.71
CA GLY A 84 -3.66 10.89 -12.56
C GLY A 84 -3.36 9.55 -11.90
N GLU A 85 -2.35 9.48 -11.04
CA GLU A 85 -2.03 8.25 -10.29
C GLU A 85 -3.16 7.81 -9.38
N ARG A 86 -4.07 8.71 -8.93
CA ARG A 86 -5.30 8.32 -8.22
C ARG A 86 -6.23 7.50 -9.09
N ASP A 87 -6.29 7.78 -10.39
CA ASP A 87 -7.10 7.00 -11.33
C ASP A 87 -6.47 5.62 -11.57
N ASP A 88 -5.14 5.54 -11.58
CA ASP A 88 -4.43 4.26 -11.63
C ASP A 88 -4.73 3.39 -10.38
N VAL A 89 -4.80 4.02 -9.20
CA VAL A 89 -5.22 3.32 -7.97
C VAL A 89 -6.65 2.80 -8.10
N ARG A 90 -7.59 3.63 -8.56
CA ARG A 90 -8.99 3.22 -8.79
C ARG A 90 -9.07 2.03 -9.76
N ALA A 91 -8.32 2.09 -10.87
CA ALA A 91 -8.26 0.99 -11.83
C ALA A 91 -7.73 -0.32 -11.20
N GLY A 92 -6.73 -0.25 -10.32
CA GLY A 92 -6.25 -1.39 -9.55
C GLY A 92 -7.31 -1.96 -8.59
N LEU A 93 -8.05 -1.09 -7.90
CA LEU A 93 -9.17 -1.48 -7.04
C LEU A 93 -10.33 -2.10 -7.83
N ASP A 94 -10.67 -1.52 -8.98
CA ASP A 94 -11.71 -2.02 -9.89
C ASP A 94 -11.35 -3.41 -10.43
N TYR A 95 -10.07 -3.60 -10.82
CA TYR A 95 -9.57 -4.90 -11.23
C TYR A 95 -9.75 -5.96 -10.14
N LEU A 96 -9.36 -5.65 -8.90
CA LEU A 96 -9.51 -6.58 -7.79
C LEU A 96 -10.97 -6.90 -7.50
N ALA A 97 -11.84 -5.90 -7.45
CA ALA A 97 -13.27 -6.09 -7.19
C ALA A 97 -13.96 -6.93 -8.28
N ALA A 98 -13.61 -6.71 -9.55
CA ALA A 98 -14.19 -7.46 -10.67
C ALA A 98 -13.73 -8.92 -10.72
N ASN A 99 -12.45 -9.20 -10.39
CA ASN A 99 -11.89 -10.54 -10.46
C ASN A 99 -12.05 -11.35 -9.16
N TYR A 100 -12.31 -10.69 -8.03
CA TYR A 100 -12.47 -11.29 -6.71
C TYR A 100 -13.68 -10.72 -5.99
N PRO A 101 -14.89 -10.93 -6.52
CA PRO A 101 -16.11 -10.34 -5.98
C PRO A 101 -16.36 -10.79 -4.54
N GLY A 102 -16.73 -9.84 -3.70
CA GLY A 102 -17.02 -10.10 -2.27
C GLY A 102 -15.79 -10.22 -1.37
N GLN A 103 -14.57 -10.14 -1.91
CA GLN A 103 -13.35 -10.15 -1.09
C GLN A 103 -13.08 -8.75 -0.52
N GLU A 104 -12.65 -8.70 0.74
CA GLU A 104 -12.18 -7.45 1.35
C GLU A 104 -10.85 -7.01 0.75
N ILE A 105 -10.74 -5.70 0.46
CA ILE A 105 -9.51 -5.12 -0.11
C ILE A 105 -8.69 -4.45 1.00
N THR A 106 -7.41 -4.81 1.07
CA THR A 106 -6.38 -4.08 1.84
C THR A 106 -5.56 -3.24 0.88
N LEU A 107 -5.41 -1.95 1.16
CA LEU A 107 -4.62 -1.03 0.32
C LEU A 107 -3.33 -0.66 1.05
N ALA A 108 -2.19 -1.01 0.46
CA ALA A 108 -0.86 -0.68 0.97
C ALA A 108 -0.12 0.25 0.01
N GLY A 109 0.59 1.23 0.54
CA GLY A 109 1.41 2.12 -0.28
C GLY A 109 2.72 2.47 0.40
N PHE A 110 3.81 2.52 -0.39
CA PHE A 110 5.11 2.98 0.06
C PHE A 110 5.38 4.41 -0.42
N SER A 111 5.79 5.28 0.49
CA SER A 111 6.22 6.65 0.18
C SER A 111 5.14 7.42 -0.61
N PHE A 112 5.41 7.87 -1.83
CA PHE A 112 4.42 8.48 -2.73
C PHE A 112 3.16 7.62 -2.90
N GLY A 113 3.32 6.30 -3.02
CA GLY A 113 2.19 5.37 -3.10
C GLY A 113 1.30 5.41 -1.84
N SER A 114 1.86 5.68 -0.66
CA SER A 114 1.07 5.88 0.55
C SER A 114 0.26 7.18 0.49
N ARG A 115 0.84 8.27 -0.03
CA ARG A 115 0.15 9.56 -0.14
C ARG A 115 -1.02 9.50 -1.13
N VAL A 116 -0.76 8.96 -2.32
CA VAL A 116 -1.76 8.94 -3.41
C VAL A 116 -2.81 7.85 -3.17
N GLY A 117 -2.34 6.64 -2.85
CA GLY A 117 -3.21 5.48 -2.74
C GLY A 117 -4.16 5.58 -1.56
N LEU A 118 -3.64 5.96 -0.40
CA LEU A 118 -4.46 5.96 0.81
C LEU A 118 -5.48 7.11 0.83
N GLU A 119 -5.23 8.20 0.11
CA GLU A 119 -6.23 9.24 -0.11
C GLU A 119 -7.45 8.68 -0.89
N VAL A 120 -7.20 7.88 -1.93
CA VAL A 120 -8.26 7.16 -2.66
C VAL A 120 -8.94 6.13 -1.74
N GLY A 121 -8.15 5.35 -1.01
CA GLY A 121 -8.64 4.29 -0.14
C GLY A 121 -9.56 4.76 0.98
N MET A 122 -9.38 5.97 1.47
CA MET A 122 -10.29 6.55 2.47
C MET A 122 -11.73 6.65 1.98
N GLY A 123 -11.93 7.10 0.74
CA GLY A 123 -13.24 7.31 0.14
C GLY A 123 -13.82 6.06 -0.54
N ASP A 124 -13.06 4.99 -0.70
CA ASP A 124 -13.53 3.79 -1.40
C ASP A 124 -14.04 2.74 -0.39
N GLU A 125 -15.32 2.46 -0.38
CA GLU A 125 -15.97 1.54 0.57
C GLU A 125 -15.48 0.10 0.46
N ARG A 126 -14.92 -0.30 -0.67
CA ARG A 126 -14.33 -1.63 -0.90
C ARG A 126 -13.03 -1.83 -0.13
N VAL A 127 -12.33 -0.74 0.18
CA VAL A 127 -11.09 -0.77 0.98
C VAL A 127 -11.46 -0.85 2.46
N ARG A 128 -11.15 -1.98 3.09
CA ARG A 128 -11.44 -2.23 4.50
C ARG A 128 -10.32 -1.84 5.44
N ARG A 129 -9.07 -1.93 4.96
CA ARG A 129 -7.86 -1.69 5.77
C ARG A 129 -6.82 -0.97 4.93
N MET A 130 -5.97 -0.19 5.58
CA MET A 130 -4.91 0.56 4.90
C MET A 130 -3.55 0.40 5.59
N ILE A 131 -2.47 0.40 4.79
CA ILE A 131 -1.10 0.28 5.28
C ILE A 131 -0.25 1.39 4.65
N ALA A 132 0.22 2.32 5.46
CA ALA A 132 1.16 3.38 5.09
C ALA A 132 2.60 2.94 5.42
N ILE A 133 3.45 2.81 4.41
CA ILE A 133 4.85 2.45 4.59
C ILE A 133 5.71 3.66 4.25
N GLY A 134 6.59 4.09 5.17
CA GLY A 134 7.47 5.24 4.97
C GLY A 134 6.70 6.49 4.54
N ALA A 135 5.66 6.87 5.28
CA ALA A 135 4.81 8.02 4.94
C ALA A 135 5.63 9.32 4.90
N PRO A 136 5.77 9.99 3.74
CA PRO A 136 6.67 11.15 3.59
C PRO A 136 6.03 12.45 4.10
N VAL A 137 5.73 12.49 5.40
CA VAL A 137 5.03 13.61 6.08
C VAL A 137 5.82 14.92 6.11
N ASN A 138 7.11 14.89 5.75
CA ASN A 138 7.90 16.11 5.58
C ASN A 138 7.69 16.77 4.21
N LYS A 139 7.16 16.01 3.22
CA LYS A 139 6.98 16.46 1.83
C LYS A 139 5.53 16.72 1.46
N TYR A 140 4.60 15.96 2.05
CA TYR A 140 3.19 16.01 1.71
C TYR A 140 2.33 16.21 2.95
N ASP A 141 1.17 16.83 2.74
CA ASP A 141 0.12 16.91 3.75
C ASP A 141 -0.60 15.57 3.87
N PHE A 142 -0.75 15.09 5.09
CA PHE A 142 -1.47 13.88 5.47
C PHE A 142 -2.64 14.18 6.44
N SER A 143 -2.98 15.44 6.63
CA SER A 143 -4.08 15.87 7.54
C SER A 143 -5.43 15.27 7.14
N PHE A 144 -5.62 14.93 5.86
CA PHE A 144 -6.85 14.28 5.39
C PHE A 144 -7.14 12.94 6.10
N PHE A 145 -6.14 12.29 6.71
CA PHE A 145 -6.34 11.06 7.49
C PHE A 145 -6.97 11.29 8.87
N GLU A 146 -7.01 12.50 9.40
CA GLU A 146 -7.51 12.78 10.75
C GLU A 146 -8.96 12.31 10.96
N HIS A 147 -9.72 12.21 9.89
CA HIS A 147 -11.10 11.70 9.92
C HIS A 147 -11.24 10.24 9.46
N CYS A 148 -10.13 9.54 9.24
CA CYS A 148 -10.18 8.15 8.81
C CYS A 148 -10.67 7.25 9.95
N ARG A 149 -11.66 6.40 9.65
CA ARG A 149 -12.21 5.41 10.60
C ARG A 149 -11.83 3.98 10.25
N LYS A 150 -11.14 3.78 9.11
CA LYS A 150 -10.70 2.46 8.69
C LYS A 150 -9.47 2.06 9.51
N PRO A 151 -9.33 0.76 9.86
CA PRO A 151 -8.10 0.27 10.46
C PRO A 151 -6.89 0.62 9.61
N MET A 152 -5.87 1.21 10.23
CA MET A 152 -4.63 1.64 9.57
C MET A 152 -3.39 1.15 10.31
N LEU A 153 -2.42 0.67 9.54
CA LEU A 153 -1.06 0.44 10.01
C LEU A 153 -0.11 1.43 9.35
N PHE A 154 0.70 2.10 10.15
CA PHE A 154 1.87 2.82 9.71
C PHE A 154 3.11 1.98 10.04
N VAL A 155 3.94 1.67 9.03
CA VAL A 155 5.27 1.08 9.21
C VAL A 155 6.29 2.12 8.80
N HIS A 156 7.15 2.53 9.72
CA HIS A 156 8.02 3.68 9.52
C HIS A 156 9.44 3.43 10.01
N GLY A 157 10.44 3.85 9.24
CA GLY A 157 11.84 3.77 9.67
C GLY A 157 12.15 4.83 10.73
N GLU A 158 12.89 4.46 11.76
CA GLU A 158 13.27 5.39 12.85
C GLU A 158 14.04 6.61 12.34
N HIS A 159 14.86 6.42 11.29
CA HIS A 159 15.71 7.44 10.68
C HIS A 159 15.26 7.84 9.28
N ASP A 160 13.95 7.74 8.99
CA ASP A 160 13.38 8.13 7.69
C ASP A 160 13.54 9.63 7.45
N GLU A 161 14.34 9.99 6.46
CA GLU A 161 14.64 11.37 6.09
C GLU A 161 13.50 12.09 5.37
N TYR A 162 12.53 11.36 4.81
CA TYR A 162 11.35 11.92 4.13
C TYR A 162 10.15 12.07 5.05
N GLY A 163 10.16 11.37 6.18
CA GLY A 163 9.11 11.45 7.18
C GLY A 163 9.69 11.39 8.59
N ASN A 164 9.75 12.52 9.30
CA ASN A 164 10.18 12.51 10.69
C ASN A 164 9.26 11.63 11.53
N VAL A 165 9.83 10.68 12.27
CA VAL A 165 9.09 9.66 13.02
C VAL A 165 8.16 10.27 14.09
N ASP A 166 8.54 11.39 14.70
CA ASP A 166 7.70 12.06 15.71
C ASP A 166 6.48 12.71 15.08
N ARG A 167 6.62 13.30 13.89
CA ARG A 167 5.46 13.79 13.11
C ARG A 167 4.51 12.66 12.70
N VAL A 168 5.06 11.48 12.38
CA VAL A 168 4.22 10.30 12.11
C VAL A 168 3.51 9.82 13.38
N ARG A 169 4.18 9.82 14.54
CA ARG A 169 3.53 9.52 15.84
C ARG A 169 2.38 10.48 16.14
N GLU A 170 2.58 11.78 15.93
CA GLU A 170 1.53 12.79 16.11
C GLU A 170 0.35 12.55 15.16
N LEU A 171 0.61 12.26 13.89
CA LEU A 171 -0.44 11.95 12.92
C LEU A 171 -1.24 10.72 13.34
N VAL A 172 -0.57 9.62 13.70
CA VAL A 172 -1.21 8.38 14.15
C VAL A 172 -2.04 8.61 15.41
N ALA A 173 -1.53 9.41 16.37
CA ALA A 173 -2.28 9.76 17.57
C ALA A 173 -3.57 10.53 17.24
N ARG A 174 -3.52 11.48 16.30
CA ARG A 174 -4.73 12.22 15.85
C ARG A 174 -5.76 11.30 15.18
N ILE A 175 -5.32 10.40 14.30
CA ILE A 175 -6.20 9.41 13.68
C ILE A 175 -6.81 8.50 14.75
N GLY A 176 -6.03 8.04 15.69
CA GLY A 176 -6.45 7.17 16.79
C GLY A 176 -7.55 7.74 17.70
N THR A 177 -7.79 9.06 17.67
CA THR A 177 -8.93 9.68 18.39
C THR A 177 -10.29 9.32 17.78
N HIS A 178 -10.33 8.90 16.52
CA HIS A 178 -11.55 8.65 15.76
C HIS A 178 -11.58 7.27 15.06
N GLY A 179 -10.44 6.59 14.99
CA GLY A 179 -10.27 5.33 14.28
C GLY A 179 -9.26 4.40 14.96
N ASP A 180 -8.99 3.25 14.32
CA ASP A 180 -7.95 2.30 14.73
C ASP A 180 -6.69 2.52 13.89
N ALA A 181 -5.74 3.29 14.41
CA ALA A 181 -4.45 3.53 13.77
C ALA A 181 -3.31 3.05 14.67
N GLN A 182 -2.41 2.26 14.11
CA GLN A 182 -1.24 1.71 14.79
C GLN A 182 0.04 2.14 14.10
N LEU A 183 1.10 2.37 14.87
CA LEU A 183 2.45 2.65 14.37
C LEU A 183 3.40 1.52 14.77
N ARG A 184 4.15 1.03 13.79
CA ARG A 184 5.32 0.17 13.97
C ARG A 184 6.54 0.93 13.47
N VAL A 185 7.41 1.30 14.40
CA VAL A 185 8.71 1.91 14.07
C VAL A 185 9.72 0.78 13.91
N VAL A 186 10.44 0.79 12.78
CA VAL A 186 11.55 -0.15 12.53
C VAL A 186 12.84 0.52 12.99
N PRO A 187 13.50 -0.02 14.03
CA PRO A 187 14.71 0.59 14.60
C PRO A 187 15.85 0.67 13.57
N ASN A 188 16.62 1.73 13.64
CA ASN A 188 17.79 2.00 12.78
C ASN A 188 17.49 2.06 11.27
N ALA A 189 16.27 1.86 10.82
CA ALA A 189 15.90 1.89 9.41
C ALA A 189 15.71 3.33 8.90
N GLY A 190 16.23 3.63 7.71
CA GLY A 190 15.91 4.80 6.91
C GLY A 190 14.67 4.57 6.04
N HIS A 191 14.44 5.47 5.09
CA HIS A 191 13.26 5.43 4.21
C HIS A 191 13.09 4.13 3.43
N PHE A 192 14.18 3.55 2.96
CA PHE A 192 14.17 2.34 2.12
C PHE A 192 14.29 1.02 2.89
N PHE A 193 14.33 1.08 4.22
CA PHE A 193 14.37 -0.09 5.10
C PHE A 193 15.53 -1.05 4.76
N ASP A 194 16.72 -0.52 4.41
CA ASP A 194 17.85 -1.33 3.97
C ASP A 194 18.21 -2.42 4.98
N ASP A 195 18.21 -2.10 6.27
CA ASP A 195 18.51 -3.01 7.37
C ASP A 195 17.25 -3.44 8.16
N GLY A 196 16.02 -3.22 7.61
CA GLY A 196 14.76 -3.45 8.32
C GLY A 196 13.65 -4.09 7.48
N LEU A 197 14.01 -4.76 6.37
CA LEU A 197 13.00 -5.36 5.47
C LEU A 197 12.28 -6.57 6.08
N ASP A 198 12.92 -7.31 6.95
CA ASP A 198 12.30 -8.45 7.61
C ASP A 198 11.40 -7.99 8.76
N GLU A 199 11.77 -6.96 9.50
CA GLU A 199 10.96 -6.29 10.52
C GLU A 199 9.71 -5.65 9.89
N LEU A 200 9.86 -4.97 8.75
CA LEU A 200 8.73 -4.43 7.97
C LEU A 200 7.76 -5.56 7.59
N LYS A 201 8.28 -6.67 7.08
CA LYS A 201 7.47 -7.83 6.70
C LYS A 201 6.72 -8.39 7.90
N SER A 202 7.41 -8.60 9.03
CA SER A 202 6.83 -9.12 10.26
C SER A 202 5.73 -8.20 10.79
N ALA A 203 5.98 -6.87 10.84
CA ALA A 203 5.01 -5.88 11.28
C ALA A 203 3.70 -5.93 10.49
N ILE A 204 3.78 -6.06 9.16
CA ILE A 204 2.60 -6.16 8.29
C ILE A 204 1.88 -7.50 8.53
N THR A 205 2.62 -8.61 8.56
CA THR A 205 2.02 -9.94 8.73
C THR A 205 1.30 -10.07 10.09
N GLU A 206 1.94 -9.65 11.18
CA GLU A 206 1.38 -9.68 12.54
C GLU A 206 0.11 -8.82 12.63
N TRP A 207 0.15 -7.60 12.09
CA TRP A 207 -1.01 -6.73 12.09
C TRP A 207 -2.17 -7.32 11.29
N MET A 208 -1.92 -7.86 10.11
CA MET A 208 -2.96 -8.52 9.30
C MET A 208 -3.59 -9.71 10.03
N VAL A 209 -2.79 -10.52 10.72
CA VAL A 209 -3.31 -11.64 11.52
C VAL A 209 -4.19 -11.14 12.67
N SER A 210 -3.80 -10.07 13.37
CA SER A 210 -4.60 -9.50 14.44
C SER A 210 -5.97 -8.97 13.96
N GLN A 211 -6.03 -8.42 12.75
CA GLN A 211 -7.27 -7.90 12.15
C GLN A 211 -8.27 -9.00 11.78
N THR A 212 -7.79 -10.23 11.53
CA THR A 212 -8.67 -11.37 11.22
C THR A 212 -9.18 -12.09 12.46
N ALA A 213 -8.54 -11.92 13.62
CA ALA A 213 -8.97 -12.51 14.89
C ALA A 213 -10.11 -11.71 15.58
N SER A 214 -10.37 -10.48 15.13
CA SER A 214 -11.35 -9.55 15.72
C SER A 214 -12.64 -9.44 14.89
N ALA A 215 -12.76 -10.18 13.79
CA ALA A 215 -13.91 -10.27 12.90
C ALA A 215 -14.65 -11.59 13.10
#